data_3e9b13623a9523f44ef9f27724208cb9
#
_entry.id   3e9b13623a9523f44ef9f27724208cb9
#
_cell.length_a   1.000
_cell.length_b   1.000
_cell.length_c   1.000
_cell.angle_alpha   90.00
_cell.angle_beta   90.00
_cell.angle_gamma   90.00
#
_symmetry.space_group_name_H-M   'P 1'
#
loop_
_entity.id
_entity.type
_entity.pdbx_description
1 polymer ?
#
loop_
_entity_poly.entity_id
_entity_poly.type
_entity_poly.pdbx_seq_one_letter_code
_entity_poly.pdbx_strand_id
1 'polypeptide(L)'
;MNFIDKNIHQLIEQVVNNKGFFLIDLVLRGERNNRVIEVYVDAEALVSAEDCAGISREIDKNLEQENILESGYRLEVSSPGVNRPLKYLKQFPKHINRKFDVSYRESDIVKKMSGTLTRIEGNSLVFIKSSREEVVIDFSNIIKAKVIISFS
;
A
#
# COMPACT_ATOMS: atom_id res chain seq x y z
N MET A 1 -12.06 10.27 -13.71
CA MET A 1 -11.09 9.41 -14.43
C MET A 1 -11.59 9.20 -15.85
N ASN A 2 -10.77 9.49 -16.85
CA ASN A 2 -11.16 9.29 -18.23
C ASN A 2 -11.07 7.81 -18.63
N PHE A 3 -11.51 7.49 -19.85
CA PHE A 3 -11.55 6.10 -20.33
C PHE A 3 -10.16 5.45 -20.39
N ILE A 4 -9.15 6.19 -20.82
CA ILE A 4 -7.77 5.69 -20.92
C ILE A 4 -7.21 5.40 -19.54
N ASP A 5 -7.38 6.33 -18.60
CA ASP A 5 -6.90 6.16 -17.23
C ASP A 5 -7.57 4.98 -16.53
N LYS A 6 -8.87 4.78 -16.80
CA LYS A 6 -9.61 3.65 -16.26
C LYS A 6 -9.07 2.33 -16.78
N ASN A 7 -8.74 2.27 -18.07
CA ASN A 7 -8.17 1.06 -18.69
C ASN A 7 -6.78 0.77 -18.14
N ILE A 8 -5.96 1.79 -17.95
CA ILE A 8 -4.63 1.65 -17.36
C ILE A 8 -4.77 1.09 -15.94
N HIS A 9 -5.68 1.63 -15.15
CA HIS A 9 -5.90 1.18 -13.77
C HIS A 9 -6.29 -0.29 -13.74
N GLN A 10 -7.25 -0.71 -14.55
CA GLN A 10 -7.71 -2.09 -14.60
C GLN A 10 -6.59 -3.05 -15.02
N LEU A 11 -5.83 -2.68 -16.03
CA LEU A 11 -4.72 -3.50 -16.52
C LEU A 11 -3.66 -3.68 -15.43
N ILE A 12 -3.25 -2.59 -14.79
CA ILE A 12 -2.21 -2.61 -13.77
C ILE A 12 -2.67 -3.43 -12.56
N GLU A 13 -3.89 -3.22 -12.09
CA GLU A 13 -4.43 -3.97 -10.97
C GLU A 13 -4.44 -5.47 -11.26
N GLN A 14 -4.84 -5.84 -12.47
CA GLN A 14 -4.87 -7.24 -12.87
C GLN A 14 -3.47 -7.84 -12.91
N VAL A 15 -2.49 -7.13 -13.46
CA VAL A 15 -1.10 -7.60 -13.51
C VAL A 15 -0.56 -7.80 -12.10
N VAL A 16 -0.77 -6.80 -11.23
CA VAL A 16 -0.29 -6.85 -9.85
C VAL A 16 -0.90 -8.03 -9.11
N ASN A 17 -2.21 -8.22 -9.23
CA ASN A 17 -2.90 -9.33 -8.58
C ASN A 17 -2.44 -10.68 -9.10
N ASN A 18 -2.23 -10.80 -10.41
CA ASN A 18 -1.77 -12.06 -11.01
C ASN A 18 -0.37 -12.45 -10.57
N LYS A 19 0.44 -11.48 -10.18
CA LYS A 19 1.80 -11.72 -9.65
C LYS A 19 1.81 -12.05 -8.16
N GLY A 20 0.66 -12.05 -7.50
CA GLY A 20 0.55 -12.37 -6.08
C GLY A 20 0.75 -11.17 -5.17
N PHE A 21 0.65 -9.97 -5.72
CA PHE A 21 0.77 -8.72 -4.98
C PHE A 21 -0.57 -8.00 -4.94
N PHE A 22 -0.66 -6.92 -4.20
CA PHE A 22 -1.85 -6.08 -4.21
C PHE A 22 -1.47 -4.62 -4.43
N LEU A 23 -2.33 -3.94 -5.17
CA LEU A 23 -2.13 -2.55 -5.53
C LEU A 23 -2.51 -1.65 -4.35
N ILE A 24 -1.57 -0.84 -3.89
CA ILE A 24 -1.80 0.10 -2.79
C ILE A 24 -2.26 1.44 -3.34
N ASP A 25 -1.59 1.92 -4.38
CA ASP A 25 -1.91 3.21 -4.97
C ASP A 25 -1.41 3.25 -6.40
N LEU A 26 -2.07 4.06 -7.20
CA LEU A 26 -1.71 4.31 -8.59
C LEU A 26 -1.82 5.80 -8.84
N VAL A 27 -0.71 6.42 -9.22
CA VAL A 27 -0.68 7.84 -9.52
C VAL A 27 -0.38 8.01 -11.01
N LEU A 28 -1.31 8.64 -11.71
CA LEU A 28 -1.16 8.97 -13.12
C LEU A 28 -0.98 10.48 -13.23
N ARG A 29 0.17 10.91 -13.72
CA ARG A 29 0.46 12.33 -13.86
C ARG A 29 1.15 12.60 -15.17
N GLY A 30 1.32 13.88 -15.50
CA GLY A 30 1.91 14.29 -16.75
C GLY A 30 0.93 14.33 -17.89
N GLU A 31 1.38 14.86 -19.01
CA GLU A 31 0.56 15.02 -20.19
C GLU A 31 0.90 13.95 -21.24
N ARG A 32 0.16 13.99 -22.35
CA ARG A 32 0.11 12.99 -23.39
C ARG A 32 1.47 12.40 -23.83
N ASN A 33 2.51 13.24 -23.92
CA ASN A 33 3.83 12.80 -24.36
C ASN A 33 4.83 12.61 -23.22
N ASN A 34 4.41 12.92 -22.00
CA ASN A 34 5.24 12.84 -20.81
C ASN A 34 4.48 12.19 -19.66
N ARG A 35 3.77 11.10 -19.94
CA ARG A 35 3.01 10.39 -18.90
C ARG A 35 3.95 9.72 -17.92
N VAL A 36 3.64 9.87 -16.64
CA VAL A 36 4.34 9.16 -15.58
C VAL A 36 3.31 8.32 -14.82
N ILE A 37 3.61 7.04 -14.72
CA ILE A 37 2.75 6.07 -14.03
C ILE A 37 3.51 5.58 -12.81
N GLU A 38 3.02 5.91 -11.62
CA GLU A 38 3.61 5.45 -10.36
C GLU A 38 2.72 4.36 -9.76
N VAL A 39 3.27 3.18 -9.58
CA VAL A 39 2.55 2.02 -9.08
C VAL A 39 3.14 1.62 -7.73
N TYR A 40 2.31 1.61 -6.69
CA TYR A 40 2.72 1.20 -5.36
C TYR A 40 2.08 -0.13 -5.02
N VAL A 41 2.93 -1.14 -4.80
CA VAL A 41 2.49 -2.51 -4.55
C VAL A 41 2.98 -3.01 -3.21
N ASP A 42 2.23 -3.90 -2.60
CA ASP A 42 2.63 -4.55 -1.37
C ASP A 42 2.22 -6.01 -1.41
N ALA A 43 2.63 -6.77 -0.40
CA ALA A 43 2.35 -8.19 -0.28
C ALA A 43 2.32 -8.55 1.21
N GLU A 44 1.90 -9.77 1.51
CA GLU A 44 1.93 -10.26 2.89
C GLU A 44 3.36 -10.43 3.39
N ALA A 45 4.28 -10.74 2.49
CA ALA A 45 5.71 -10.84 2.79
C ALA A 45 6.42 -9.55 2.34
N LEU A 46 7.73 -9.49 2.59
CA LEU A 46 8.54 -8.36 2.15
C LEU A 46 8.58 -8.29 0.63
N VAL A 47 8.54 -7.08 0.10
CA VAL A 47 8.60 -6.82 -1.35
C VAL A 47 10.02 -6.41 -1.69
N SER A 48 10.64 -7.14 -2.62
CA SER A 48 12.01 -6.88 -3.05
C SER A 48 12.04 -5.95 -4.28
N ALA A 49 13.21 -5.40 -4.56
CA ALA A 49 13.42 -4.63 -5.79
C ALA A 49 13.20 -5.50 -7.03
N GLU A 50 13.59 -6.77 -6.96
CA GLU A 50 13.37 -7.71 -8.06
C GLU A 50 11.89 -7.99 -8.30
N ASP A 51 11.09 -8.06 -7.23
CA ASP A 51 9.63 -8.19 -7.34
C ASP A 51 9.05 -7.01 -8.12
N CYS A 52 9.46 -5.79 -7.75
CA CYS A 52 8.99 -4.58 -8.43
C CYS A 52 9.42 -4.55 -9.90
N ALA A 53 10.66 -4.97 -10.18
CA ALA A 53 11.16 -5.04 -11.56
C ALA A 53 10.35 -6.03 -12.40
N GLY A 54 10.00 -7.19 -11.82
CA GLY A 54 9.19 -8.19 -12.50
C GLY A 54 7.79 -7.67 -12.83
N ILE A 55 7.18 -6.98 -11.88
CA ILE A 55 5.86 -6.36 -12.08
C ILE A 55 5.96 -5.28 -13.17
N SER A 56 7.00 -4.45 -13.12
CA SER A 56 7.22 -3.40 -14.11
C SER A 56 7.31 -3.96 -15.53
N ARG A 57 8.09 -5.02 -15.70
CA ARG A 57 8.23 -5.67 -17.02
C ARG A 57 6.90 -6.19 -17.53
N GLU A 58 6.09 -6.80 -16.66
CA GLU A 58 4.81 -7.35 -17.06
C GLU A 58 3.80 -6.25 -17.41
N ILE A 59 3.81 -5.14 -16.66
CA ILE A 59 2.96 -3.99 -16.97
C ILE A 59 3.34 -3.42 -18.33
N ASP A 60 4.63 -3.19 -18.58
CA ASP A 60 5.11 -2.68 -19.87
C ASP A 60 4.65 -3.55 -21.02
N LYS A 61 4.81 -4.87 -20.88
CA LYS A 61 4.41 -5.83 -21.89
C LYS A 61 2.92 -5.71 -22.21
N ASN A 62 2.09 -5.63 -21.17
CA ASN A 62 0.65 -5.55 -21.36
C ASN A 62 0.21 -4.19 -21.94
N LEU A 63 0.85 -3.10 -21.51
CA LEU A 63 0.54 -1.78 -22.08
C LEU A 63 0.86 -1.72 -23.55
N GLU A 64 1.97 -2.33 -23.98
CA GLU A 64 2.36 -2.40 -25.39
C GLU A 64 1.39 -3.27 -26.20
N GLN A 65 1.04 -4.43 -25.67
CA GLN A 65 0.13 -5.35 -26.35
C GLN A 65 -1.25 -4.76 -26.58
N GLU A 66 -1.76 -4.04 -25.56
CA GLU A 66 -3.08 -3.41 -25.65
C GLU A 66 -3.04 -2.08 -26.38
N ASN A 67 -1.84 -1.58 -26.70
CA ASN A 67 -1.65 -0.32 -27.40
C ASN A 67 -2.45 0.83 -26.78
N ILE A 68 -2.47 0.87 -25.45
CA ILE A 68 -3.24 1.85 -24.69
C ILE A 68 -2.58 3.23 -24.73
N LEU A 69 -1.24 3.26 -24.71
CA LEU A 69 -0.46 4.50 -24.74
C LEU A 69 0.37 4.53 -26.02
N GLU A 70 0.01 5.43 -26.92
CA GLU A 70 0.70 5.58 -28.21
C GLU A 70 2.03 6.31 -28.06
N SER A 71 2.13 7.19 -27.08
CA SER A 71 3.32 7.98 -26.79
C SER A 71 4.11 7.37 -25.65
N GLY A 72 5.37 7.74 -25.55
CA GLY A 72 6.21 7.27 -24.46
C GLY A 72 5.65 7.62 -23.08
N TYR A 73 5.94 6.77 -22.14
CA TYR A 73 5.58 6.96 -20.73
C TYR A 73 6.73 6.51 -19.85
N ARG A 74 6.72 6.94 -18.61
CA ARG A 74 7.67 6.46 -17.61
C ARG A 74 6.89 5.68 -16.56
N LEU A 75 7.31 4.45 -16.31
CA LEU A 75 6.67 3.56 -15.34
C LEU A 75 7.60 3.37 -14.16
N GLU A 76 7.08 3.63 -12.97
CA GLU A 76 7.80 3.43 -11.72
C GLU A 76 6.98 2.51 -10.82
N VAL A 77 7.54 1.36 -10.46
CA VAL A 77 6.91 0.40 -9.56
C VAL A 77 7.73 0.32 -8.29
N SER A 78 7.10 0.53 -7.15
CA SER A 78 7.79 0.47 -5.87
C SER A 78 6.87 -0.03 -4.77
N SER A 79 7.47 -0.40 -3.63
CA SER A 79 6.69 -0.64 -2.42
C SER A 79 6.31 0.71 -1.80
N PRO A 80 5.24 0.76 -0.97
CA PRO A 80 4.78 2.05 -0.44
C PRO A 80 5.72 2.70 0.56
N GLY A 81 6.67 1.94 1.14
CA GLY A 81 7.55 2.47 2.16
C GLY A 81 6.79 2.82 3.44
N VAL A 82 7.53 3.34 4.43
CA VAL A 82 6.95 3.68 5.74
C VAL A 82 6.21 5.01 5.73
N ASN A 83 6.39 5.82 4.70
CA ASN A 83 5.73 7.13 4.61
C ASN A 83 4.26 7.04 4.21
N ARG A 84 3.84 5.91 3.68
CA ARG A 84 2.45 5.71 3.31
C ARG A 84 1.73 4.90 4.39
N PRO A 85 0.53 5.34 4.80
CA PRO A 85 -0.26 4.55 5.75
C PRO A 85 -0.59 3.18 5.18
N LEU A 86 -0.76 2.19 6.05
CA LEU A 86 -1.21 0.87 5.64
C LEU A 86 -2.69 0.93 5.28
N LYS A 87 -3.04 0.35 4.15
CA LYS A 87 -4.40 0.43 3.58
C LYS A 87 -5.22 -0.82 3.85
N TYR A 88 -4.59 -1.99 3.88
CA TYR A 88 -5.27 -3.27 4.02
C TYR A 88 -4.81 -4.02 5.26
N LEU A 89 -5.74 -4.75 5.87
CA LEU A 89 -5.42 -5.57 7.04
C LEU A 89 -4.26 -6.53 6.75
N LYS A 90 -4.22 -7.12 5.57
CA LYS A 90 -3.18 -8.08 5.19
C LYS A 90 -1.78 -7.47 5.06
N GLN A 91 -1.65 -6.16 5.16
CA GLN A 91 -0.33 -5.50 5.21
C GLN A 91 0.28 -5.50 6.60
N PHE A 92 -0.53 -5.72 7.65
CA PHE A 92 -0.09 -5.59 9.04
C PHE A 92 0.75 -6.75 9.57
N PRO A 93 0.51 -8.03 9.21
CA PRO A 93 1.24 -9.14 9.85
C PRO A 93 2.76 -9.05 9.82
N LYS A 94 3.33 -8.58 8.71
CA LYS A 94 4.79 -8.46 8.59
C LYS A 94 5.37 -7.33 9.47
N HIS A 95 4.51 -6.50 10.04
CA HIS A 95 4.91 -5.39 10.90
C HIS A 95 4.66 -5.66 12.39
N ILE A 96 4.35 -6.91 12.75
CA ILE A 96 4.24 -7.29 14.17
C ILE A 96 5.58 -7.04 14.85
N ASN A 97 5.53 -6.50 16.06
CA ASN A 97 6.67 -6.07 16.88
C ASN A 97 7.26 -4.72 16.45
N ARG A 98 6.62 -4.04 15.52
CA ARG A 98 7.02 -2.69 15.12
C ARG A 98 6.11 -1.66 15.76
N LYS A 99 6.65 -0.46 15.92
CA LYS A 99 5.90 0.67 16.49
C LYS A 99 5.10 1.38 15.42
N PHE A 100 3.89 1.80 15.78
CA PHE A 100 2.96 2.49 14.90
C PHE A 100 2.47 3.79 15.52
N ASP A 101 2.16 4.75 14.65
CA ASP A 101 1.26 5.86 14.96
C ASP A 101 -0.10 5.52 14.35
N VAL A 102 -1.15 5.55 15.14
CA VAL A 102 -2.48 5.15 14.73
C VAL A 102 -3.50 6.23 15.07
N SER A 103 -4.31 6.61 14.07
CA SER A 103 -5.52 7.41 14.28
C SER A 103 -6.70 6.46 14.09
N TYR A 104 -7.62 6.46 15.02
CA TYR A 104 -8.76 5.54 14.99
C TYR A 104 -9.99 6.18 15.60
N ARG A 105 -11.13 5.59 15.30
CA ARG A 105 -12.43 6.07 15.76
C ARG A 105 -12.94 5.19 16.90
N GLU A 106 -13.36 5.81 17.99
CA GLU A 106 -13.97 5.12 19.11
C GLU A 106 -15.17 5.93 19.56
N SER A 107 -16.37 5.34 19.46
CA SER A 107 -17.63 5.99 19.84
C SER A 107 -17.77 7.40 19.24
N ASP A 108 -17.54 7.52 17.93
CA ASP A 108 -17.61 8.78 17.16
C ASP A 108 -16.54 9.81 17.53
N ILE A 109 -15.59 9.44 18.36
CA ILE A 109 -14.47 10.30 18.71
C ILE A 109 -13.23 9.78 18.00
N VAL A 110 -12.48 10.71 17.37
CA VAL A 110 -11.20 10.37 16.75
C VAL A 110 -10.11 10.43 17.82
N LYS A 111 -9.42 9.31 18.01
CA LYS A 111 -8.32 9.19 18.95
C LYS A 111 -7.02 8.91 18.22
N LYS A 112 -5.91 9.27 18.85
CA LYS A 112 -4.57 9.00 18.33
C LYS A 112 -3.77 8.28 19.40
N MET A 113 -2.96 7.32 18.96
CA MET A 113 -2.07 6.62 19.88
C MET A 113 -0.79 6.22 19.15
N SER A 114 0.26 5.96 19.93
CA SER A 114 1.48 5.32 19.46
C SER A 114 1.68 4.05 20.26
N GLY A 115 2.04 2.96 19.60
CA GLY A 115 2.24 1.69 20.28
C GLY A 115 2.82 0.63 19.36
N THR A 116 3.24 -0.46 19.96
CA THR A 116 3.82 -1.59 19.25
C THR A 116 2.72 -2.60 18.91
N LEU A 117 2.63 -2.99 17.66
CA LEU A 117 1.68 -4.03 17.24
C LEU A 117 2.20 -5.38 17.76
N THR A 118 1.44 -6.03 18.61
CA THR A 118 1.87 -7.28 19.24
C THR A 118 1.24 -8.51 18.61
N ARG A 119 -0.02 -8.43 18.21
CA ARG A 119 -0.72 -9.54 17.58
C ARG A 119 -1.95 -9.07 16.83
N ILE A 120 -2.44 -9.92 15.98
CA ILE A 120 -3.66 -9.69 15.20
C ILE A 120 -4.61 -10.86 15.48
N GLU A 121 -5.83 -10.55 15.91
CA GLU A 121 -6.85 -11.55 16.18
C GLU A 121 -8.06 -11.27 15.29
N GLY A 122 -8.18 -12.04 14.18
CA GLY A 122 -9.21 -11.76 13.18
C GLY A 122 -9.04 -10.38 12.57
N ASN A 123 -10.02 -9.51 12.78
CA ASN A 123 -9.98 -8.12 12.32
C ASN A 123 -9.49 -7.15 13.38
N SER A 124 -9.07 -7.65 14.53
CA SER A 124 -8.62 -6.81 15.65
C SER A 124 -7.12 -6.72 15.71
N LEU A 125 -6.62 -5.50 15.82
CA LEU A 125 -5.20 -5.21 15.96
C LEU A 125 -4.93 -4.89 17.43
N VAL A 126 -3.93 -5.55 18.02
CA VAL A 126 -3.59 -5.36 19.43
C VAL A 126 -2.26 -4.64 19.53
N PHE A 127 -2.29 -3.45 20.12
CA PHE A 127 -1.12 -2.61 20.33
C PHE A 127 -0.80 -2.49 21.81
N ILE A 128 0.49 -2.35 22.12
CA ILE A 128 0.92 -2.06 23.49
C ILE A 128 1.61 -0.70 23.50
N LYS A 129 1.09 0.21 24.33
CA LYS A 129 1.69 1.54 24.52
C LYS A 129 2.95 1.46 25.38
N SER A 130 3.75 2.53 25.39
CA SER A 130 4.93 2.63 26.23
C SER A 130 4.57 2.51 27.73
N SER A 131 3.34 2.87 28.10
CA SER A 131 2.80 2.69 29.46
C SER A 131 2.47 1.24 29.80
N ARG A 132 2.62 0.32 28.82
CA ARG A 132 2.24 -1.08 28.89
C ARG A 132 0.73 -1.32 28.86
N GLU A 133 -0.05 -0.29 28.58
CA GLU A 133 -1.48 -0.43 28.36
C GLU A 133 -1.73 -1.09 27.01
N GLU A 134 -2.57 -2.11 27.00
CA GLU A 134 -2.97 -2.80 25.79
C GLU A 134 -4.18 -2.09 25.18
N VAL A 135 -4.13 -1.82 23.86
CA VAL A 135 -5.22 -1.19 23.15
C VAL A 135 -5.61 -2.10 21.99
N VAL A 136 -6.88 -2.50 21.95
CA VAL A 136 -7.41 -3.34 20.88
C VAL A 136 -8.25 -2.48 19.96
N ILE A 137 -7.89 -2.46 18.67
CA ILE A 137 -8.58 -1.63 17.68
C ILE A 137 -9.06 -2.52 16.55
N ASP A 138 -10.35 -2.49 16.26
CA ASP A 138 -10.89 -3.18 15.08
C ASP A 138 -10.38 -2.47 13.83
N PHE A 139 -9.97 -3.23 12.82
CA PHE A 139 -9.43 -2.66 11.60
C PHE A 139 -10.39 -1.65 10.95
N SER A 140 -11.70 -1.91 11.01
CA SER A 140 -12.72 -1.02 10.44
C SER A 140 -12.74 0.36 11.09
N ASN A 141 -12.20 0.50 12.30
CA ASN A 141 -12.15 1.76 13.03
C ASN A 141 -10.85 2.51 12.82
N ILE A 142 -9.90 1.95 12.11
CA ILE A 142 -8.64 2.62 11.82
C ILE A 142 -8.85 3.65 10.72
N ILE A 143 -8.45 4.89 11.00
CA ILE A 143 -8.46 5.99 10.04
C ILE A 143 -7.14 6.03 9.32
N LYS A 144 -6.04 5.89 10.06
CA LYS A 144 -4.69 5.95 9.51
C LYS A 144 -3.72 5.20 10.42
N ALA A 145 -2.90 4.34 9.86
CA ALA A 145 -1.89 3.59 10.60
C ALA A 145 -0.57 3.65 9.84
N LYS A 146 0.46 4.18 10.50
CA LYS A 146 1.80 4.29 9.91
C LYS A 146 2.82 3.60 10.80
N VAL A 147 3.72 2.84 10.16
CA VAL A 147 4.87 2.26 10.83
C VAL A 147 5.87 3.37 11.14
N ILE A 148 6.39 3.39 12.36
CA ILE A 148 7.41 4.35 12.77
C ILE A 148 8.77 3.66 12.66
N ILE A 149 9.72 4.34 12.01
CA ILE A 149 11.11 3.86 11.99
C ILE A 149 11.78 4.40 13.25
N SER A 150 12.41 3.49 14.00
CA SER A 150 13.20 3.86 15.16
C SER A 150 14.68 3.75 14.80
N PHE A 151 15.41 4.82 15.02
CA PHE A 151 16.85 4.90 14.80
C PHE A 151 17.60 4.84 16.13
N SER A 152 17.24 3.90 16.98
CA SER A 152 17.93 3.74 18.27
C SER A 152 19.06 2.75 18.19
#